data_940f103964f0ce79522247d463a9637a
#
_entry.id   940f103964f0ce79522247d463a9637a
#
_cell.length_a   1.000
_cell.length_b   1.000
_cell.length_c   1.000
_cell.angle_alpha   90.00
_cell.angle_beta   90.00
_cell.angle_gamma   90.00
#
_symmetry.space_group_name_H-M   'P 1'
#
loop_
_entity.id
_entity.type
_entity.pdbx_description
1 polymer ?
#
loop_
_entity_poly.entity_id
_entity_poly.type
_entity_poly.pdbx_seq_one_letter_code
_entity_poly.pdbx_strand_id
1 'polypeptide(L)'
;MKKPLLVSFLLLTLILGACGGGSLEGEEVTITGALIGSDQDGFRAAFEPFMEETGIIVSYQGSDNFEQEIQIQMESGDTPDFALWPQPGAVVDAANRGY
;
A
#
# COMPACT_ATOMS: atom_id res chain seq x y z
N MET A 1 26.59 -48.61 6.84
CA MET A 1 27.28 -47.36 6.46
C MET A 1 26.62 -46.58 5.32
N LYS A 2 25.38 -46.88 4.96
CA LYS A 2 24.64 -46.17 3.87
C LYS A 2 23.59 -45.17 4.37
N LYS A 3 23.49 -44.93 5.69
CA LYS A 3 22.48 -44.07 6.30
C LYS A 3 22.79 -42.56 6.32
N PRO A 4 24.05 -42.07 6.31
CA PRO A 4 24.29 -40.63 6.34
C PRO A 4 23.98 -39.93 5.01
N LEU A 5 24.02 -40.62 3.88
CA LEU A 5 23.76 -40.03 2.57
C LEU A 5 22.26 -39.70 2.36
N LEU A 6 21.38 -40.52 2.90
CA LEU A 6 19.91 -40.32 2.83
C LEU A 6 19.45 -39.17 3.72
N VAL A 7 20.08 -39.03 4.91
CA VAL A 7 19.78 -37.94 5.84
C VAL A 7 20.28 -36.60 5.28
N SER A 8 21.43 -36.60 4.60
CA SER A 8 21.99 -35.39 3.97
C SER A 8 21.14 -34.92 2.78
N PHE A 9 20.55 -35.85 2.02
CA PHE A 9 19.65 -35.51 0.91
C PHE A 9 18.30 -34.98 1.40
N LEU A 10 17.81 -35.48 2.54
CA LEU A 10 16.54 -35.01 3.14
C LEU A 10 16.68 -33.61 3.75
N LEU A 11 17.88 -33.25 4.27
CA LEU A 11 18.13 -31.90 4.79
C LEU A 11 18.25 -30.86 3.66
N LEU A 12 18.73 -31.24 2.48
CA LEU A 12 18.91 -30.34 1.35
C LEU A 12 17.55 -29.96 0.70
N THR A 13 16.55 -30.81 0.80
CA THR A 13 15.19 -30.51 0.28
C THR A 13 14.37 -29.56 1.16
N LEU A 14 14.75 -29.38 2.42
CA LEU A 14 14.05 -28.44 3.31
C LEU A 14 14.45 -26.96 3.09
N ILE A 15 15.55 -26.68 2.38
CA ILE A 15 16.04 -25.30 2.21
C ILE A 15 15.42 -24.62 0.98
N LEU A 16 14.78 -25.35 0.05
CA LEU A 16 14.16 -24.77 -1.14
C LEU A 16 12.73 -24.23 -0.94
N GLY A 17 12.16 -24.39 0.26
CA GLY A 17 10.80 -23.92 0.58
C GLY A 17 10.70 -22.51 1.17
N ALA A 18 11.80 -21.78 1.35
CA ALA A 18 11.82 -20.51 2.08
C ALA A 18 11.71 -19.23 1.21
N CYS A 19 11.46 -19.36 -0.09
CA CYS A 19 11.09 -18.24 -0.96
C CYS A 19 9.58 -18.25 -1.26
N GLY A 20 8.77 -18.30 -0.22
CA GLY A 20 7.38 -17.91 -0.30
C GLY A 20 7.32 -16.38 -0.32
N GLY A 21 7.42 -15.75 -1.48
CA GLY A 21 7.00 -14.37 -1.65
C GLY A 21 5.53 -14.31 -1.21
N GLY A 22 5.23 -13.61 -0.11
CA GLY A 22 3.87 -13.40 0.34
C GLY A 22 3.08 -12.80 -0.83
N SER A 23 1.95 -13.43 -1.18
CA SER A 23 1.02 -12.84 -2.15
C SER A 23 0.49 -11.55 -1.53
N LEU A 24 0.55 -10.44 -2.27
CA LEU A 24 -0.07 -9.17 -1.90
C LEU A 24 -1.55 -9.12 -2.34
N GLU A 25 -2.06 -10.20 -2.89
CA GLU A 25 -3.46 -10.32 -3.29
C GLU A 25 -4.39 -10.13 -2.09
N GLY A 26 -5.33 -9.20 -2.23
CA GLY A 26 -6.27 -8.85 -1.18
C GLY A 26 -5.77 -7.80 -0.17
N GLU A 27 -4.50 -7.38 -0.26
CA GLU A 27 -4.01 -6.23 0.51
C GLU A 27 -4.69 -4.95 0.01
N GLU A 28 -5.04 -4.07 0.94
CA GLU A 28 -5.67 -2.79 0.64
C GLU A 28 -4.70 -1.63 0.84
N VAL A 29 -4.65 -0.74 -0.14
CA VAL A 29 -3.93 0.53 -0.07
C VAL A 29 -4.92 1.67 -0.10
N THR A 30 -4.90 2.50 0.94
CA THR A 30 -5.80 3.64 1.11
C THR A 30 -5.14 4.94 0.66
N ILE A 31 -5.84 5.70 -0.19
CA ILE A 31 -5.40 7.00 -0.68
C ILE A 31 -6.50 8.02 -0.41
N THR A 32 -6.17 9.16 0.17
CA THR A 32 -7.10 10.30 0.28
C THR A 32 -6.56 11.53 -0.46
N GLY A 33 -7.44 12.40 -0.91
CA GLY A 33 -7.02 13.59 -1.64
C GLY A 33 -8.16 14.55 -1.94
N ALA A 34 -7.83 15.61 -2.68
CA ALA A 34 -8.77 16.68 -3.02
C ALA A 34 -9.55 16.43 -4.35
N LEU A 35 -9.28 15.34 -5.06
CA LEU A 35 -10.01 15.03 -6.30
C LEU A 35 -11.40 14.50 -5.96
N ILE A 36 -12.43 15.14 -6.50
CA ILE A 36 -13.84 14.78 -6.32
C ILE A 36 -14.57 14.66 -7.67
N GLY A 37 -15.76 14.10 -7.68
CA GLY A 37 -16.59 13.99 -8.89
C GLY A 37 -15.90 13.19 -9.99
N SER A 38 -15.94 13.71 -11.22
CA SER A 38 -15.35 13.04 -12.39
C SER A 38 -13.85 12.85 -12.32
N ASP A 39 -13.13 13.75 -11.63
CA ASP A 39 -11.69 13.63 -11.45
C ASP A 39 -11.35 12.47 -10.51
N GLN A 40 -12.13 12.28 -9.47
CA GLN A 40 -12.04 11.11 -8.60
C GLN A 40 -12.31 9.81 -9.36
N ASP A 41 -13.34 9.78 -10.20
CA ASP A 41 -13.67 8.59 -10.97
C ASP A 41 -12.57 8.25 -11.97
N GLY A 42 -11.99 9.24 -12.64
CA GLY A 42 -10.85 9.06 -13.53
C GLY A 42 -9.59 8.59 -12.79
N PHE A 43 -9.35 9.11 -11.59
CA PHE A 43 -8.22 8.70 -10.76
C PHE A 43 -8.36 7.25 -10.30
N ARG A 44 -9.56 6.83 -9.86
CA ARG A 44 -9.85 5.44 -9.49
C ARG A 44 -9.67 4.49 -10.68
N ALA A 45 -10.20 4.86 -11.85
CA ALA A 45 -10.10 4.04 -13.06
C ALA A 45 -8.64 3.82 -13.50
N ALA A 46 -7.75 4.76 -13.22
CA ALA A 46 -6.33 4.61 -13.54
C ALA A 46 -5.62 3.45 -12.80
N PHE A 47 -6.17 3.01 -11.67
CA PHE A 47 -5.62 1.89 -10.91
C PHE A 47 -6.21 0.53 -11.29
N GLU A 48 -7.27 0.47 -12.11
CA GLU A 48 -7.91 -0.79 -12.48
C GLU A 48 -6.93 -1.82 -13.07
N PRO A 49 -6.05 -1.48 -14.04
CA PRO A 49 -5.11 -2.45 -14.58
C PRO A 49 -4.11 -2.97 -13.54
N PHE A 50 -3.68 -2.12 -12.62
CA PHE A 50 -2.79 -2.49 -11.53
C PHE A 50 -3.48 -3.45 -10.55
N MET A 51 -4.73 -3.18 -10.18
CA MET A 51 -5.52 -4.04 -9.31
C MET A 51 -5.79 -5.41 -9.95
N GLU A 52 -6.08 -5.44 -11.26
CA GLU A 52 -6.26 -6.67 -12.01
C GLU A 52 -4.99 -7.52 -12.09
N GLU A 53 -3.83 -6.88 -12.28
CA GLU A 53 -2.55 -7.56 -12.40
C GLU A 53 -2.03 -8.09 -11.05
N THR A 54 -2.22 -7.33 -9.97
CA THR A 54 -1.58 -7.61 -8.68
C THR A 54 -2.50 -8.24 -7.65
N GLY A 55 -3.82 -8.07 -7.79
CA GLY A 55 -4.80 -8.41 -6.77
C GLY A 55 -4.82 -7.46 -5.56
N ILE A 56 -4.00 -6.40 -5.57
CA ILE A 56 -4.01 -5.34 -4.55
C ILE A 56 -5.21 -4.45 -4.76
N ILE A 57 -5.92 -4.11 -3.70
CA ILE A 57 -7.08 -3.21 -3.73
C ILE A 57 -6.59 -1.79 -3.49
N VAL A 58 -6.80 -0.89 -4.44
CA VAL A 58 -6.52 0.54 -4.27
C VAL A 58 -7.83 1.27 -4.00
N SER A 59 -7.95 1.85 -2.82
CA SER A 59 -9.12 2.59 -2.35
C SER A 59 -8.80 4.07 -2.29
N TYR A 60 -9.39 4.87 -3.17
CA TYR A 60 -9.25 6.32 -3.16
C TYR A 60 -10.52 6.98 -2.65
N GLN A 61 -10.38 7.91 -1.71
CA GLN A 61 -11.45 8.75 -1.22
C GLN A 61 -11.10 10.22 -1.37
N GLY A 62 -11.87 10.93 -2.18
CA GLY A 62 -11.76 12.36 -2.37
C GLY A 62 -12.67 13.13 -1.43
N SER A 63 -12.20 14.30 -1.00
CA SER A 63 -12.98 15.25 -0.19
C SER A 63 -12.65 16.69 -0.56
N ASP A 64 -13.66 17.53 -0.64
CA ASP A 64 -13.50 18.98 -0.79
C ASP A 64 -12.97 19.65 0.50
N ASN A 65 -13.05 18.96 1.62
CA ASN A 65 -12.46 19.35 2.91
C ASN A 65 -11.14 18.60 3.21
N PHE A 66 -10.53 17.99 2.23
CA PHE A 66 -9.34 17.13 2.37
C PHE A 66 -8.26 17.73 3.27
N GLU A 67 -7.93 19.02 3.10
CA GLU A 67 -6.84 19.65 3.86
C GLU A 67 -7.12 19.71 5.37
N GLN A 68 -8.37 19.85 5.78
CA GLN A 68 -8.76 19.80 7.19
C GLN A 68 -8.82 18.36 7.71
N GLU A 69 -9.36 17.46 6.94
CA GLU A 69 -9.51 16.06 7.30
C GLU A 69 -8.16 15.39 7.49
N ILE A 70 -7.21 15.62 6.58
CA ILE A 70 -5.88 15.02 6.68
C ILE A 70 -5.10 15.56 7.88
N GLN A 71 -5.28 16.82 8.28
CA GLN A 71 -4.68 17.35 9.50
C GLN A 71 -5.20 16.62 10.75
N ILE A 72 -6.50 16.40 10.83
CA ILE A 72 -7.12 15.64 11.92
C ILE A 72 -6.61 14.20 11.96
N GLN A 73 -6.53 13.55 10.81
CA GLN A 73 -6.01 12.19 10.69
C GLN A 73 -4.54 12.10 11.14
N MET A 74 -3.69 13.02 10.71
CA MET A 74 -2.30 13.09 11.17
C MET A 74 -2.19 13.27 12.67
N GLU A 75 -2.99 14.16 13.26
CA GLU A 75 -2.97 14.42 14.70
C GLU A 75 -3.52 13.25 15.53
N SER A 76 -4.49 12.52 15.01
CA SER A 76 -5.06 11.32 15.66
C SER A 76 -4.23 10.05 15.47
N GLY A 77 -3.33 10.04 14.49
CA GLY A 77 -2.57 8.84 14.11
C GLY A 77 -3.34 7.85 13.24
N ASP A 78 -4.54 8.20 12.76
CA ASP A 78 -5.36 7.40 11.86
C ASP A 78 -5.20 7.90 10.43
N THR A 79 -4.00 7.73 9.88
CA THR A 79 -3.64 8.22 8.55
C THR A 79 -3.91 7.18 7.47
N PRO A 80 -4.25 7.62 6.24
CA PRO A 80 -4.22 6.75 5.07
C PRO A 80 -2.78 6.35 4.75
N ASP A 81 -2.60 5.35 3.87
CA ASP A 81 -1.27 4.97 3.38
C ASP A 81 -0.65 6.08 2.52
N PHE A 82 -1.49 6.77 1.74
CA PHE A 82 -1.08 7.91 0.90
C PHE A 82 -2.06 9.07 1.01
N ALA A 83 -1.52 10.28 0.96
CA ALA A 83 -2.30 11.52 0.87
C ALA A 83 -1.88 12.31 -0.38
N LEU A 84 -2.84 12.62 -1.24
CA LEU A 84 -2.62 13.38 -2.48
C LEU A 84 -2.91 14.86 -2.23
N TRP A 85 -1.86 15.63 -1.92
CA TRP A 85 -1.96 17.08 -1.75
C TRP A 85 -1.87 17.84 -3.06
N PRO A 86 -2.75 18.79 -3.30
CA PRO A 86 -2.64 19.68 -4.46
C PRO A 86 -1.51 20.70 -4.31
N GLN A 87 -1.01 20.92 -3.09
CA GLN A 87 -0.01 21.95 -2.77
C GLN A 87 1.28 21.30 -2.23
N PRO A 88 2.42 21.45 -2.93
CA PRO A 88 3.70 20.89 -2.46
C PRO A 88 4.16 21.41 -1.10
N GLY A 89 3.80 22.67 -0.75
CA GLY A 89 4.14 23.26 0.55
C GLY A 89 3.52 22.53 1.73
N ALA A 90 2.31 21.99 1.59
CA ALA A 90 1.65 21.22 2.63
C ALA A 90 2.36 19.88 2.90
N VAL A 91 2.92 19.25 1.88
CA VAL A 91 3.73 18.04 2.03
C VAL A 91 5.00 18.32 2.83
N VAL A 92 5.68 19.45 2.52
CA VAL A 92 6.89 19.86 3.24
C VAL A 92 6.58 20.16 4.71
N ASP A 93 5.46 20.83 4.99
CA ASP A 93 5.04 21.12 6.36
C ASP A 93 4.74 19.84 7.14
N ALA A 94 3.99 18.90 6.56
CA ALA A 94 3.70 17.60 7.18
C ALA A 94 4.99 16.84 7.48
N ALA A 95 5.93 16.77 6.53
CA ALA A 95 7.21 16.10 6.71
C ALA A 95 8.07 16.75 7.81
N ASN A 96 8.08 18.09 7.92
CA ASN A 96 8.79 18.80 8.99
C ASN A 96 8.18 18.56 10.38
N ARG A 97 6.91 18.22 10.44
CA ARG A 97 6.19 17.84 11.68
C ARG A 97 6.36 16.35 12.03
N GLY A 98 6.98 15.58 11.16
CA GLY A 98 7.28 14.15 11.38
C GLY A 98 6.22 13.17 10.88
N TYR A 99 5.36 13.60 9.95
CA TYR A 99 4.36 12.77 9.31
C TYR A 99 4.84 12.19 7.98
#